data_7524584e8f32d9f028202597be7f530a
#
_entry.id   7524584e8f32d9f028202597be7f530a
#
_cell.length_a   1.000
_cell.length_b   1.000
_cell.length_c   1.000
_cell.angle_alpha   90.00
_cell.angle_beta   90.00
_cell.angle_gamma   90.00
#
_symmetry.space_group_name_H-M   'P 1'
#
loop_
_entity.id
_entity.type
_entity.pdbx_description
1 polymer ?
#
loop_
_entity_poly.entity_id
_entity_poly.type
_entity_poly.pdbx_seq_one_letter_code
_entity_poly.pdbx_strand_id
1 'polypeptide(L)'
;MEDKKYKIADLQEKSEEWKIPFSNLLAGFVLEEFMLRFSASEFKNRFLLRNGTVLGLEQYRKKNILKLDFFCEPDERIPEKLLQLYLQKKEQSPVRWKGTISSQQAGTCLELQGQFEEMKVPVTVGIHFMHLGKIWGLVESCLLY
;
A
#
# COMPACT_ATOMS: atom_id res chain seq x y z
N MET A 1 -16.56 5.03 14.92
CA MET A 1 -17.39 3.82 14.79
C MET A 1 -18.51 3.99 13.80
N GLU A 2 -19.29 5.03 13.94
CA GLU A 2 -20.28 5.37 12.93
C GLU A 2 -19.60 5.62 11.58
N ASP A 3 -18.44 6.25 11.60
CA ASP A 3 -17.66 6.53 10.40
C ASP A 3 -17.24 5.25 9.66
N LYS A 4 -16.90 4.18 10.40
CA LYS A 4 -16.53 2.91 9.81
C LYS A 4 -17.71 2.30 9.04
N LYS A 5 -18.89 2.25 9.66
CA LYS A 5 -20.09 1.73 9.02
C LYS A 5 -20.51 2.58 7.82
N TYR A 6 -20.42 3.89 7.99
CA TYR A 6 -20.76 4.82 6.92
C TYR A 6 -19.86 4.59 5.70
N LYS A 7 -18.55 4.45 5.92
CA LYS A 7 -17.59 4.23 4.83
C LYS A 7 -17.86 2.94 4.08
N ILE A 8 -18.17 1.85 4.77
CA ILE A 8 -18.48 0.57 4.13
C ILE A 8 -19.77 0.68 3.32
N ALA A 9 -20.81 1.25 3.90
CA ALA A 9 -22.10 1.45 3.21
C ALA A 9 -21.92 2.35 1.99
N ASP A 10 -21.12 3.40 2.11
CA ASP A 10 -20.83 4.33 1.02
C ASP A 10 -20.09 3.61 -0.10
N LEU A 11 -19.12 2.78 0.22
CA LEU A 11 -18.39 2.01 -0.79
C LEU A 11 -19.28 1.00 -1.49
N GLN A 12 -20.21 0.37 -0.79
CA GLN A 12 -21.18 -0.53 -1.40
C GLN A 12 -22.08 0.22 -2.37
N GLU A 13 -22.56 1.39 -1.98
CA GLU A 13 -23.37 2.23 -2.82
C GLU A 13 -22.62 2.68 -4.07
N LYS A 14 -21.36 3.10 -3.90
CA LYS A 14 -20.51 3.50 -5.02
C LYS A 14 -20.19 2.33 -5.95
N SER A 15 -20.02 1.14 -5.42
CA SER A 15 -19.82 -0.06 -6.20
C SER A 15 -20.98 -0.27 -7.18
N GLU A 16 -22.20 -0.13 -6.70
CA GLU A 16 -23.39 -0.27 -7.53
C GLU A 16 -23.52 0.88 -8.54
N GLU A 17 -23.33 2.10 -8.07
CA GLU A 17 -23.45 3.30 -8.89
C GLU A 17 -22.42 3.32 -10.03
N TRP A 18 -21.18 3.00 -9.72
CA TRP A 18 -20.08 3.06 -10.69
C TRP A 18 -19.85 1.77 -11.43
N LYS A 19 -20.57 0.71 -11.09
CA LYS A 19 -20.40 -0.63 -11.67
C LYS A 19 -18.96 -1.14 -11.54
N ILE A 20 -18.39 -0.93 -10.36
CA ILE A 20 -17.06 -1.41 -9.99
C ILE A 20 -17.24 -2.51 -8.96
N PRO A 21 -16.56 -3.67 -9.11
CA PRO A 21 -16.65 -4.72 -8.09
C PRO A 21 -16.32 -4.18 -6.70
N PHE A 22 -17.10 -4.54 -5.71
CA PHE A 22 -16.92 -4.07 -4.35
C PHE A 22 -15.52 -4.39 -3.81
N SER A 23 -15.00 -5.59 -4.12
CA SER A 23 -13.66 -5.98 -3.73
C SER A 23 -12.57 -5.04 -4.28
N ASN A 24 -12.78 -4.52 -5.49
CA ASN A 24 -11.83 -3.57 -6.09
C ASN A 24 -11.84 -2.24 -5.33
N LEU A 25 -13.02 -1.79 -4.91
CA LEU A 25 -13.12 -0.54 -4.14
C LEU A 25 -12.51 -0.69 -2.75
N LEU A 26 -12.70 -1.83 -2.11
CA LEU A 26 -12.08 -2.09 -0.81
C LEU A 26 -10.55 -2.08 -0.92
N ALA A 27 -10.01 -2.81 -1.90
CA ALA A 27 -8.58 -2.83 -2.15
C ALA A 27 -8.06 -1.42 -2.45
N GLY A 28 -8.79 -0.67 -3.28
CA GLY A 28 -8.44 0.69 -3.62
C GLY A 28 -8.39 1.61 -2.40
N PHE A 29 -9.34 1.45 -1.49
CA PHE A 29 -9.37 2.23 -0.25
C PHE A 29 -8.15 1.92 0.63
N VAL A 30 -7.76 0.64 0.73
CA VAL A 30 -6.58 0.25 1.48
C VAL A 30 -5.33 0.91 0.88
N LEU A 31 -5.20 0.87 -0.44
CA LEU A 31 -4.07 1.50 -1.14
C LEU A 31 -4.06 3.01 -0.93
N GLU A 32 -5.21 3.64 -0.99
CA GLU A 32 -5.32 5.08 -0.76
C GLU A 32 -4.89 5.44 0.66
N GLU A 33 -5.33 4.69 1.66
CA GLU A 33 -4.90 4.90 3.04
C GLU A 33 -3.39 4.69 3.19
N PHE A 34 -2.86 3.64 2.52
CA PHE A 34 -1.43 3.42 2.51
C PHE A 34 -0.69 4.66 2.00
N MET A 35 -1.12 5.19 0.87
CA MET A 35 -0.46 6.33 0.24
C MET A 35 -0.60 7.61 1.07
N LEU A 36 -1.74 7.81 1.72
CA LEU A 36 -1.93 8.99 2.57
C LEU A 36 -0.99 8.97 3.77
N ARG A 37 -0.85 7.83 4.43
CA ARG A 37 0.10 7.68 5.55
C ARG A 37 1.54 7.85 5.06
N PHE A 38 1.84 7.27 3.90
CA PHE A 38 3.16 7.33 3.31
C PHE A 38 3.56 8.76 2.96
N SER A 39 2.66 9.50 2.31
CA SER A 39 2.89 10.90 1.92
C SER A 39 3.11 11.81 3.12
N ALA A 40 2.49 11.50 4.25
CA ALA A 40 2.64 12.27 5.47
C ALA A 40 3.90 11.89 6.25
N SER A 41 4.60 10.83 5.85
CA SER A 41 5.80 10.37 6.55
C SER A 41 7.02 11.20 6.17
N GLU A 42 8.04 11.16 7.03
CA GLU A 42 9.33 11.79 6.76
C GLU A 42 10.11 11.11 5.63
N PHE A 43 9.63 9.96 5.17
CA PHE A 43 10.33 9.15 4.17
C PHE A 43 9.82 9.34 2.74
N LYS A 44 8.88 10.24 2.53
CA LYS A 44 8.37 10.50 1.18
C LYS A 44 9.52 10.87 0.24
N ASN A 45 9.34 10.55 -1.04
CA ASN A 45 10.32 10.80 -2.11
C ASN A 45 11.58 9.92 -2.06
N ARG A 46 11.56 8.85 -1.26
CA ARG A 46 12.69 7.92 -1.18
C ARG A 46 12.43 6.59 -1.85
N PHE A 47 11.22 6.37 -2.34
CA PHE A 47 10.80 5.05 -2.81
C PHE A 47 10.41 5.10 -4.28
N LEU A 48 10.73 4.01 -4.98
CA LEU A 48 10.34 3.82 -6.38
C LEU A 48 9.26 2.76 -6.44
N LEU A 49 8.14 3.08 -7.06
CA LEU A 49 7.06 2.12 -7.29
C LEU A 49 7.31 1.36 -8.58
N ARG A 50 7.29 0.06 -8.50
CA ARG A 50 7.56 -0.83 -9.62
C ARG A 50 6.50 -0.68 -10.72
N ASN A 51 6.96 -0.76 -11.99
CA ASN A 51 6.13 -0.78 -13.19
C ASN A 51 5.38 0.51 -13.47
N GLY A 52 5.75 1.61 -12.84
CA GLY A 52 5.10 2.89 -13.10
C GLY A 52 3.60 2.89 -12.90
N THR A 53 3.09 2.04 -12.02
CA THR A 53 1.65 1.96 -11.75
C THR A 53 1.16 3.27 -11.15
N VAL A 54 0.16 3.86 -11.80
CA VAL A 54 -0.49 5.07 -11.29
C VAL A 54 -1.71 4.64 -10.49
N LEU A 55 -1.73 5.00 -9.21
CA LEU A 55 -2.84 4.67 -8.33
C LEU A 55 -3.95 5.69 -8.50
N GLY A 56 -4.88 5.41 -9.39
CA GLY A 56 -6.02 6.28 -9.65
C GLY A 56 -7.29 5.48 -9.84
N LEU A 57 -8.41 6.17 -9.93
CA LEU A 57 -9.73 5.55 -10.03
C LEU A 57 -9.83 4.59 -11.23
N GLU A 58 -9.19 4.91 -12.34
CA GLU A 58 -9.19 4.06 -13.53
C GLU A 58 -8.60 2.68 -13.25
N GLN A 59 -7.56 2.62 -12.41
CA GLN A 59 -6.95 1.35 -12.04
C GLN A 59 -7.90 0.48 -11.23
N TYR A 60 -8.65 1.09 -10.32
CA TYR A 60 -9.62 0.37 -9.49
C TYR A 60 -10.75 -0.20 -10.32
N ARG A 61 -11.13 0.47 -11.41
CA ARG A 61 -12.18 -0.02 -12.30
C ARG A 61 -11.73 -1.24 -13.09
N LYS A 62 -10.48 -1.24 -13.55
CA LYS A 62 -9.95 -2.26 -14.44
C LYS A 62 -9.36 -3.45 -13.73
N LYS A 63 -8.76 -3.24 -12.57
CA LYS A 63 -7.98 -4.27 -11.87
C LYS A 63 -8.24 -4.26 -10.38
N ASN A 64 -8.24 -5.45 -9.80
CA ASN A 64 -8.21 -5.61 -8.37
C ASN A 64 -6.74 -5.61 -7.94
N ILE A 65 -6.23 -4.45 -7.56
CA ILE A 65 -4.82 -4.28 -7.19
C ILE A 65 -4.64 -4.78 -5.76
N LEU A 66 -3.99 -5.92 -5.63
CA LEU A 66 -3.77 -6.56 -4.32
C LEU A 66 -2.30 -6.57 -3.91
N LYS A 67 -1.42 -6.10 -4.77
CA LYS A 67 0.01 -6.09 -4.45
C LYS A 67 0.72 -4.89 -5.07
N LEU A 68 1.54 -4.22 -4.26
CA LEU A 68 2.47 -3.19 -4.72
C LEU A 68 3.86 -3.52 -4.23
N ASP A 69 4.86 -3.20 -5.05
CA ASP A 69 6.26 -3.33 -4.66
C ASP A 69 6.95 -1.97 -4.81
N PHE A 70 7.63 -1.56 -3.75
CA PHE A 70 8.46 -0.37 -3.74
C PHE A 70 9.92 -0.76 -3.54
N PHE A 71 10.80 0.10 -4.02
CA PHE A 71 12.25 -0.08 -3.87
C PHE A 71 12.86 1.16 -3.24
N CYS A 72 13.82 0.97 -2.37
CA CYS A 72 14.52 2.04 -1.67
C CYS A 72 15.97 1.63 -1.43
N GLU A 73 16.88 2.62 -1.43
CA GLU A 73 18.25 2.38 -1.00
C GLU A 73 18.28 1.89 0.45
N PRO A 74 19.24 1.02 0.82
CA PRO A 74 19.31 0.51 2.17
C PRO A 74 19.42 1.63 3.22
N ASP A 75 18.60 1.55 4.26
CA ASP A 75 18.66 2.44 5.41
C ASP A 75 18.12 1.67 6.59
N GLU A 76 18.97 1.43 7.58
CA GLU A 76 18.63 0.62 8.75
C GLU A 76 17.49 1.19 9.59
N ARG A 77 17.25 2.49 9.51
CA ARG A 77 16.25 3.18 10.33
C ARG A 77 14.84 3.09 9.76
N ILE A 78 14.72 3.00 8.43
CA ILE A 78 13.43 3.13 7.76
C ILE A 78 12.50 1.94 8.01
N PRO A 79 12.93 0.68 7.88
CA PRO A 79 12.01 -0.45 8.02
C PRO A 79 11.22 -0.44 9.32
N GLU A 80 11.90 -0.27 10.45
CA GLU A 80 11.25 -0.24 11.76
C GLU A 80 10.30 0.93 11.91
N LYS A 81 10.70 2.11 11.47
CA LYS A 81 9.87 3.30 11.59
C LYS A 81 8.61 3.21 10.74
N LEU A 82 8.74 2.69 9.52
CA LEU A 82 7.58 2.47 8.67
C LEU A 82 6.65 1.42 9.27
N LEU A 83 7.21 0.33 9.76
CA LEU A 83 6.40 -0.71 10.39
C LEU A 83 5.58 -0.11 11.54
N GLN A 84 6.20 0.66 12.41
CA GLN A 84 5.52 1.31 13.52
C GLN A 84 4.44 2.28 13.04
N LEU A 85 4.71 3.01 11.98
CA LEU A 85 3.74 3.95 11.41
C LEU A 85 2.44 3.25 11.01
N TYR A 86 2.54 2.08 10.37
CA TYR A 86 1.36 1.35 9.91
C TYR A 86 0.71 0.51 11.02
N LEU A 87 1.47 0.03 11.98
CA LEU A 87 0.92 -0.70 13.12
C LEU A 87 0.26 0.24 14.14
N GLN A 88 0.52 1.53 14.04
CA GLN A 88 -0.11 2.52 14.90
C GLN A 88 -1.61 2.56 14.64
N LYS A 89 -2.38 2.22 15.67
CA LYS A 89 -3.82 2.13 15.53
C LYS A 89 -4.44 3.52 15.38
N LYS A 90 -5.18 3.71 14.29
CA LYS A 90 -5.99 4.91 14.09
C LYS A 90 -7.45 4.53 14.28
N GLU A 91 -8.10 5.12 15.26
CA GLU A 91 -9.48 4.79 15.63
C GLU A 91 -10.47 4.94 14.49
N GLN A 92 -10.22 5.88 13.59
CA GLN A 92 -11.12 6.15 12.47
C GLN A 92 -10.85 5.30 11.25
N SER A 93 -9.77 4.51 11.26
CA SER A 93 -9.44 3.69 10.11
C SER A 93 -10.11 2.32 10.19
N PRO A 94 -10.86 1.94 9.14
CA PRO A 94 -11.43 0.59 9.07
C PRO A 94 -10.43 -0.46 8.62
N VAL A 95 -9.22 -0.05 8.24
CA VAL A 95 -8.19 -0.94 7.71
C VAL A 95 -7.32 -1.46 8.85
N ARG A 96 -7.16 -2.78 8.89
CA ARG A 96 -6.24 -3.44 9.83
C ARG A 96 -4.91 -3.67 9.13
N TRP A 97 -3.82 -3.29 9.78
CA TRP A 97 -2.48 -3.41 9.24
C TRP A 97 -1.67 -4.45 10.00
N LYS A 98 -0.94 -5.26 9.24
CA LYS A 98 0.08 -6.17 9.76
C LYS A 98 1.36 -5.93 8.99
N GLY A 99 2.49 -6.25 9.59
CA GLY A 99 3.75 -6.09 8.88
C GLY A 99 4.83 -6.99 9.45
N THR A 100 5.77 -7.34 8.59
CA THR A 100 6.94 -8.14 8.95
C THR A 100 8.17 -7.61 8.24
N ILE A 101 9.32 -7.70 8.92
CA ILE A 101 10.61 -7.34 8.34
C ILE A 101 11.41 -8.63 8.19
N SER A 102 11.93 -8.86 7.00
CA SER A 102 12.75 -10.04 6.72
C SER A 102 14.07 -9.63 6.08
N SER A 103 15.12 -10.39 6.35
CA SER A 103 16.42 -10.22 5.73
C SER A 103 16.57 -11.24 4.60
N GLN A 104 16.97 -10.77 3.43
CA GLN A 104 17.17 -11.59 2.24
C GLN A 104 18.56 -11.31 1.66
N GLN A 105 19.02 -12.16 0.74
CA GLN A 105 20.33 -11.94 0.10
C GLN A 105 20.43 -10.58 -0.58
N ALA A 106 19.35 -10.14 -1.20
CA ALA A 106 19.33 -8.86 -1.90
C ALA A 106 19.19 -7.65 -0.96
N GLY A 107 18.83 -7.88 0.30
CA GLY A 107 18.64 -6.82 1.28
C GLY A 107 17.47 -7.11 2.22
N THR A 108 16.98 -6.07 2.87
CA THR A 108 15.86 -6.16 3.79
C THR A 108 14.54 -5.93 3.06
N CYS A 109 13.52 -6.64 3.44
CA CYS A 109 12.17 -6.43 2.91
C CYS A 109 11.20 -6.17 4.06
N LEU A 110 10.44 -5.09 3.96
CA LEU A 110 9.31 -4.81 4.83
C LEU A 110 8.04 -5.18 4.06
N GLU A 111 7.26 -6.10 4.58
CA GLU A 111 5.98 -6.45 3.98
C GLU A 111 4.85 -5.98 4.87
N LEU A 112 3.97 -5.16 4.30
CA LEU A 112 2.79 -4.64 4.98
C LEU A 112 1.54 -5.26 4.35
N GLN A 113 0.58 -5.62 5.18
CA GLN A 113 -0.70 -6.13 4.71
C GLN A 113 -1.82 -5.31 5.34
N GLY A 114 -2.66 -4.74 4.48
CA GLY A 114 -3.82 -3.97 4.90
C GLY A 114 -5.11 -4.64 4.45
N GLN A 115 -6.10 -4.67 5.33
CA GLN A 115 -7.31 -5.44 5.08
C GLN A 115 -8.51 -4.87 5.83
N PHE A 116 -9.62 -4.73 5.12
CA PHE A 116 -10.93 -4.59 5.77
C PHE A 116 -11.40 -5.94 6.28
N GLU A 117 -12.26 -5.93 7.28
CA GLU A 117 -12.88 -7.16 7.79
C GLU A 117 -13.63 -7.91 6.68
N GLU A 118 -14.22 -7.18 5.74
CA GLU A 118 -15.02 -7.73 4.64
C GLU A 118 -14.17 -8.34 3.51
N MET A 119 -12.86 -8.14 3.54
CA MET A 119 -11.96 -8.66 2.50
C MET A 119 -11.48 -10.06 2.84
N LYS A 120 -11.43 -10.92 1.83
CA LYS A 120 -10.89 -12.29 1.98
C LYS A 120 -9.38 -12.33 1.84
N VAL A 121 -8.83 -11.40 1.06
CA VAL A 121 -7.39 -11.35 0.77
C VAL A 121 -6.90 -9.94 1.09
N PRO A 122 -5.80 -9.79 1.83
CA PRO A 122 -5.25 -8.47 2.13
C PRO A 122 -4.58 -7.85 0.91
N VAL A 123 -4.47 -6.52 0.94
CA VAL A 123 -3.55 -5.82 0.03
C VAL A 123 -2.16 -5.91 0.64
N THR A 124 -1.21 -6.38 -0.14
CA THR A 124 0.18 -6.55 0.29
C THR A 124 1.06 -5.50 -0.36
N VAL A 125 1.83 -4.78 0.47
CA VAL A 125 2.81 -3.81 0.00
C VAL A 125 4.19 -4.30 0.44
N GLY A 126 5.02 -4.62 -0.54
CA GLY A 126 6.42 -5.00 -0.30
C GLY A 126 7.32 -3.78 -0.48
N ILE A 127 8.18 -3.53 0.48
CA ILE A 127 9.17 -2.46 0.39
C ILE A 127 10.55 -3.10 0.47
N HIS A 128 11.28 -3.04 -0.63
CA HIS A 128 12.55 -3.74 -0.80
C HIS A 128 13.71 -2.75 -0.66
N PHE A 129 14.53 -2.95 0.36
CA PHE A 129 15.69 -2.11 0.62
C PHE A 129 16.90 -2.79 0.00
N MET A 130 17.32 -2.27 -1.15
CA MET A 130 18.41 -2.86 -1.92
C MET A 130 19.10 -1.77 -2.74
N HIS A 131 20.35 -2.01 -3.12
CA HIS A 131 21.12 -1.03 -3.92
C HIS A 131 20.48 -0.86 -5.30
N LEU A 132 19.91 0.32 -5.55
CA LEU A 132 19.17 0.60 -6.77
C LEU A 132 20.06 0.54 -8.02
N GLY A 133 21.34 0.85 -7.88
CA GLY A 133 22.28 0.75 -8.99
C GLY A 133 22.41 -0.65 -9.57
N LYS A 134 22.10 -1.69 -8.78
CA LYS A 134 22.17 -3.08 -9.25
C LYS A 134 20.91 -3.51 -10.00
N ILE A 135 19.85 -2.71 -9.94
CA ILE A 135 18.57 -3.01 -10.58
C ILE A 135 18.19 -1.88 -11.54
N TRP A 136 19.18 -1.27 -12.19
CA TRP A 136 18.97 -0.08 -13.02
C TRP A 136 17.86 -0.24 -14.06
N GLY A 137 17.84 -1.37 -14.78
CA GLY A 137 16.78 -1.63 -15.75
C GLY A 137 15.38 -1.65 -15.16
N LEU A 138 15.26 -2.07 -13.90
CA LEU A 138 13.99 -2.08 -13.17
C LEU A 138 13.63 -0.66 -12.71
N VAL A 139 14.64 0.10 -12.28
CA VAL A 139 14.47 1.48 -11.82
C VAL A 139 13.91 2.36 -12.93
N GLU A 140 14.34 2.17 -14.18
CA GLU A 140 13.87 2.95 -15.32
C GLU A 140 12.35 2.83 -15.54
N SER A 141 11.75 1.73 -15.11
CA SER A 141 10.31 1.51 -15.25
C SER A 141 9.51 1.92 -14.01
N CYS A 142 10.17 2.52 -13.01
CA CYS A 142 9.55 2.87 -11.74
C CYS A 142 9.18 4.34 -11.65
N LEU A 143 8.21 4.63 -10.77
CA LEU A 143 7.84 5.99 -10.41
C LEU A 143 8.35 6.30 -9.01
N LEU A 144 8.82 7.55 -8.81
CA LEU A 144 9.32 8.00 -7.52
C LEU A 144 8.16 8.40 -6.60
N TYR A 145 8.21 7.89 -5.40
CA TYR A 145 7.27 8.23 -4.34
C TYR A 145 7.95 8.57 -3.04
#